data_468492941dee6aa80e53511db72a9dfb
#
_entry.id   468492941dee6aa80e53511db72a9dfb
#
_cell.length_a   1.000
_cell.length_b   1.000
_cell.length_c   1.000
_cell.angle_alpha   90.00
_cell.angle_beta   90.00
_cell.angle_gamma   90.00
#
_symmetry.space_group_name_H-M   'P 1'
#
loop_
_entity.id
_entity.type
_entity.pdbx_description
1 polymer ?
#
loop_
_entity_poly.entity_id
_entity_poly.type
_entity_poly.pdbx_seq_one_letter_code
_entity_poly.pdbx_strand_id
1 'polypeptide(L)'
;MKEGGVTIIATYIFWNHVEEQEGVFRWDGQRNLRRFIEVCQQEQLPVVLRLGPFCHGEVRNGGIPDWVFAKGCKTRDENPVFLGLVERLYRQIFTQVQGLQWKDGGPVMAAQFDNEYRGRGEYLMALKQIATRIGFDLPFYTRTGWPELATPVPFGEMLPLYGDYADGFWERSIEETAGNYYKAFNFKAFRSSTAIATEQLGEQKERLNKGDEQYPYFTCELGGGMMAAYHRRPYIYPEDAYSMAIVKLGSGSNLLGYYMYHGGTNPEGLSYLNETQRTIATNYNDLPVKTYDFQAPLNEFGQKNPQYYMLRKLNLFMQDWGDVLAPMEASFPCKQDIEKGDDSFLRWSVRSKDGSGFIFVNNYERLQNLSAKKGVRLEACGVRLPQLTIPAGAICIFPINIEGIKFATAQLIAKRDGKIYLEQIKGIPTTLAIGNKVLKNLKAKGPETPVYKNYYLLTSEQAGCLFLEEDTHPGIAIKAPIINKVKEAGALRPITMGVNKAAEEPLDEDFEHAAVYTIDLPEAPVEGRLLNIDYRGDVARLYANGQLIDDNFYYGRPFQYALWRLPKGCRQLELRILPLQKDMPVYFPREADTTSGEEVKQITIINQ
;
A
#
# COMPACT_ATOMS: atom_id res chain seq x y z
N MET A 1 -10.63 6.24 -5.35
CA MET A 1 -10.65 4.91 -4.74
C MET A 1 -11.80 4.04 -5.25
N LYS A 2 -13.05 4.49 -5.19
CA LYS A 2 -14.22 3.72 -5.69
C LYS A 2 -14.10 3.35 -7.17
N GLU A 3 -13.70 4.26 -8.02
CA GLU A 3 -13.41 4.03 -9.43
C GLU A 3 -12.32 2.97 -9.67
N GLY A 4 -11.36 2.86 -8.75
CA GLY A 4 -10.35 1.80 -8.69
C GLY A 4 -10.87 0.45 -8.25
N GLY A 5 -12.17 0.32 -7.97
CA GLY A 5 -12.82 -0.90 -7.52
C GLY A 5 -12.67 -1.19 -6.04
N VAL A 6 -12.22 -0.23 -5.23
CA VAL A 6 -12.17 -0.34 -3.77
C VAL A 6 -13.58 -0.41 -3.21
N THR A 7 -13.83 -1.36 -2.32
CA THR A 7 -15.15 -1.62 -1.73
C THR A 7 -15.25 -1.28 -0.24
N ILE A 8 -14.12 -1.13 0.44
CA ILE A 8 -14.04 -0.81 1.88
C ILE A 8 -12.85 0.12 2.09
N ILE A 9 -13.00 1.15 2.93
CA ILE A 9 -11.94 2.08 3.31
C ILE A 9 -11.50 1.78 4.73
N ALA A 10 -10.19 1.57 4.96
CA ALA A 10 -9.61 1.56 6.29
C ALA A 10 -8.83 2.86 6.53
N THR A 11 -8.99 3.47 7.70
CA THR A 11 -8.27 4.69 8.07
C THR A 11 -7.80 4.66 9.51
N TYR A 12 -6.61 5.24 9.76
CA TYR A 12 -6.08 5.44 11.11
C TYR A 12 -6.68 6.66 11.81
N ILE A 13 -6.66 6.60 13.14
CA ILE A 13 -6.85 7.76 14.01
C ILE A 13 -5.60 7.84 14.88
N PHE A 14 -4.66 8.68 14.49
CA PHE A 14 -3.43 8.89 15.24
C PHE A 14 -3.70 9.80 16.44
N TRP A 15 -3.45 9.31 17.64
CA TRP A 15 -3.73 10.05 18.87
C TRP A 15 -2.98 11.39 18.92
N ASN A 16 -1.69 11.39 18.58
CA ASN A 16 -0.88 12.61 18.51
C ASN A 16 -1.34 13.62 17.43
N HIS A 17 -2.06 13.17 16.41
CA HIS A 17 -2.64 14.08 15.42
C HIS A 17 -3.88 14.80 15.96
N VAL A 18 -4.66 14.14 16.79
CA VAL A 18 -5.92 14.68 17.30
C VAL A 18 -5.81 15.27 18.71
N GLU A 19 -4.80 14.89 19.50
CA GLU A 19 -4.54 15.41 20.84
C GLU A 19 -3.02 15.56 21.07
N GLU A 20 -2.35 16.45 20.30
CA GLU A 20 -0.93 16.71 20.46
C GLU A 20 -0.61 17.34 21.82
N GLN A 21 -1.52 18.15 22.35
CA GLN A 21 -1.51 18.70 23.72
C GLN A 21 -2.58 18.05 24.56
N GLU A 22 -2.25 17.68 25.79
CA GLU A 22 -3.19 17.02 26.72
C GLU A 22 -4.48 17.83 26.89
N GLY A 23 -5.62 17.21 26.60
CA GLY A 23 -6.96 17.81 26.76
C GLY A 23 -7.40 18.68 25.57
N VAL A 24 -6.53 18.93 24.58
CA VAL A 24 -6.86 19.75 23.42
C VAL A 24 -7.10 18.85 22.21
N PHE A 25 -8.35 18.45 22.01
CA PHE A 25 -8.74 17.64 20.86
C PHE A 25 -9.04 18.51 19.63
N ARG A 26 -8.55 18.08 18.48
CA ARG A 26 -8.75 18.73 17.19
C ARG A 26 -9.45 17.78 16.21
N TRP A 27 -10.61 18.20 15.72
CA TRP A 27 -11.41 17.47 14.73
C TRP A 27 -11.71 18.36 13.50
N ASP A 28 -10.78 19.24 13.17
CA ASP A 28 -10.85 20.21 12.09
C ASP A 28 -9.90 19.88 10.93
N GLY A 29 -10.13 20.46 9.77
CA GLY A 29 -9.27 20.31 8.59
C GLY A 29 -9.03 18.84 8.23
N GLN A 30 -7.76 18.45 8.10
CA GLN A 30 -7.35 17.07 7.79
C GLN A 30 -7.64 16.08 8.94
N ARG A 31 -7.97 16.56 10.13
CA ARG A 31 -8.32 15.76 11.31
C ARG A 31 -9.82 15.52 11.47
N ASN A 32 -10.65 16.00 10.53
CA ASN A 32 -12.11 15.91 10.61
C ASN A 32 -12.60 14.50 10.27
N LEU A 33 -12.54 13.61 11.27
CA LEU A 33 -12.93 12.20 11.13
C LEU A 33 -14.41 12.07 10.73
N ARG A 34 -15.31 12.84 11.38
CA ARG A 34 -16.75 12.76 11.07
C ARG A 34 -17.01 13.09 9.60
N ARG A 35 -16.44 14.19 9.11
CA ARG A 35 -16.61 14.59 7.70
C ARG A 35 -16.05 13.53 6.73
N PHE A 36 -14.93 12.92 7.07
CA PHE A 36 -14.36 11.81 6.29
C PHE A 36 -15.34 10.64 6.18
N ILE A 37 -15.92 10.21 7.32
CA ILE A 37 -16.91 9.11 7.36
C ILE A 37 -18.17 9.47 6.56
N GLU A 38 -18.67 10.71 6.68
CA GLU A 38 -19.82 11.19 5.92
C GLU A 38 -19.57 11.20 4.41
N VAL A 39 -18.37 11.56 3.96
CA VAL A 39 -17.97 11.46 2.54
C VAL A 39 -17.97 10.01 2.09
N CYS A 40 -17.41 9.09 2.88
CA CYS A 40 -17.45 7.66 2.57
C CYS A 40 -18.89 7.14 2.48
N GLN A 41 -19.80 7.61 3.34
CA GLN A 41 -21.22 7.27 3.29
C GLN A 41 -21.89 7.78 1.99
N GLN A 42 -21.60 9.01 1.58
CA GLN A 42 -22.09 9.58 0.32
C GLN A 42 -21.62 8.76 -0.89
N GLU A 43 -20.39 8.29 -0.84
CA GLU A 43 -19.80 7.42 -1.85
C GLU A 43 -20.20 5.94 -1.72
N GLN A 44 -21.02 5.59 -0.72
CA GLN A 44 -21.45 4.21 -0.44
C GLN A 44 -20.26 3.27 -0.15
N LEU A 45 -19.24 3.76 0.53
CA LEU A 45 -18.05 3.00 0.93
C LEU A 45 -18.08 2.75 2.44
N PRO A 46 -18.20 1.48 2.88
CA PRO A 46 -17.99 1.10 4.27
C PRO A 46 -16.62 1.51 4.79
N VAL A 47 -16.56 1.78 6.10
CA VAL A 47 -15.35 2.28 6.77
C VAL A 47 -14.94 1.33 7.88
N VAL A 48 -13.65 1.04 7.95
CA VAL A 48 -12.98 0.38 9.07
C VAL A 48 -12.11 1.39 9.79
N LEU A 49 -12.32 1.58 11.09
CA LEU A 49 -11.56 2.52 11.90
C LEU A 49 -10.41 1.82 12.62
N ARG A 50 -9.21 2.35 12.50
CA ARG A 50 -8.05 1.87 13.28
C ARG A 50 -7.90 2.80 14.48
N LEU A 51 -8.45 2.35 15.64
CA LEU A 51 -8.64 3.19 16.85
C LEU A 51 -7.34 3.42 17.64
N GLY A 52 -6.31 2.66 17.36
CA GLY A 52 -5.12 2.68 18.21
C GLY A 52 -5.38 2.05 19.60
N PRO A 53 -4.73 2.53 20.66
CA PRO A 53 -4.01 3.81 20.85
C PRO A 53 -2.65 3.91 20.14
N PHE A 54 -1.98 2.79 19.87
CA PHE A 54 -0.78 2.73 19.05
C PHE A 54 -1.17 2.29 17.64
N CYS A 55 -0.76 3.04 16.64
CA CYS A 55 -1.14 2.81 15.25
C CYS A 55 0.03 2.42 14.35
N HIS A 56 1.29 2.59 14.77
CA HIS A 56 2.44 2.59 13.88
C HIS A 56 2.31 3.71 12.85
N GLY A 57 2.11 3.37 11.57
CA GLY A 57 1.82 4.34 10.50
C GLY A 57 2.94 5.33 10.26
N GLU A 58 4.14 4.98 10.72
CA GLU A 58 5.39 5.73 10.66
C GLU A 58 5.23 7.19 11.13
N VAL A 59 4.35 7.36 12.11
CA VAL A 59 4.18 8.62 12.84
C VAL A 59 4.94 8.59 14.16
N ARG A 60 5.25 9.78 14.67
CA ARG A 60 5.95 9.98 15.95
C ARG A 60 5.34 9.14 17.05
N ASN A 61 6.16 8.31 17.71
CA ASN A 61 5.79 7.41 18.81
C ASN A 61 4.65 6.44 18.46
N GLY A 62 4.49 6.08 17.18
CA GLY A 62 3.39 5.23 16.72
C GLY A 62 2.00 5.83 16.93
N GLY A 63 1.94 7.15 17.06
CA GLY A 63 0.72 7.92 17.29
C GLY A 63 0.45 8.28 18.76
N ILE A 64 1.20 7.73 19.73
CA ILE A 64 0.99 8.09 21.15
C ILE A 64 1.66 9.46 21.42
N PRO A 65 0.93 10.45 21.98
CA PRO A 65 1.50 11.77 22.26
C PRO A 65 2.63 11.77 23.29
N ASP A 66 3.61 12.67 23.15
CA ASP A 66 4.75 12.80 24.05
C ASP A 66 4.34 12.99 25.53
N TRP A 67 3.25 13.75 25.78
CA TRP A 67 2.76 14.00 27.13
C TRP A 67 2.28 12.72 27.84
N VAL A 68 1.86 11.66 27.09
CA VAL A 68 1.50 10.36 27.67
C VAL A 68 2.72 9.71 28.28
N PHE A 69 3.86 9.71 27.57
CA PHE A 69 5.13 9.20 28.09
C PHE A 69 5.62 9.99 29.30
N ALA A 70 5.40 11.31 29.30
CA ALA A 70 5.76 12.17 30.45
C ALA A 70 4.96 11.83 31.74
N LYS A 71 3.85 11.10 31.65
CA LYS A 71 3.13 10.58 32.84
C LYS A 71 3.89 9.46 33.56
N GLY A 72 4.93 8.88 32.95
CA GLY A 72 5.68 7.76 33.52
C GLY A 72 4.91 6.45 33.63
N CYS A 73 3.74 6.33 33.00
CA CYS A 73 2.97 5.09 32.96
C CYS A 73 3.49 4.17 31.84
N LYS A 74 3.38 2.87 32.04
CA LYS A 74 3.67 1.90 31.00
C LYS A 74 2.59 1.97 29.94
N THR A 75 2.98 2.29 28.70
CA THR A 75 2.10 2.31 27.54
C THR A 75 1.92 0.91 26.94
N ARG A 76 0.84 0.71 26.17
CA ARG A 76 0.49 -0.57 25.55
C ARG A 76 0.47 -1.72 26.57
N ASP A 77 -0.15 -1.47 27.72
CA ASP A 77 -0.21 -2.38 28.85
C ASP A 77 -1.52 -2.15 29.64
N GLU A 78 -1.87 -3.08 30.53
CA GLU A 78 -3.03 -2.97 31.41
C GLU A 78 -2.84 -1.93 32.53
N ASN A 79 -1.87 -1.03 32.41
CA ASN A 79 -1.65 0.03 33.38
C ASN A 79 -2.91 0.91 33.54
N PRO A 80 -3.47 1.07 34.75
CA PRO A 80 -4.73 1.79 34.95
C PRO A 80 -4.67 3.26 34.51
N VAL A 81 -3.52 3.93 34.64
CA VAL A 81 -3.36 5.32 34.18
C VAL A 81 -3.42 5.37 32.68
N PHE A 82 -2.70 4.49 32.00
CA PHE A 82 -2.71 4.42 30.53
C PHE A 82 -4.10 4.07 30.00
N LEU A 83 -4.77 3.04 30.56
CA LEU A 83 -6.12 2.66 30.14
C LEU A 83 -7.15 3.78 30.38
N GLY A 84 -7.02 4.57 31.46
CA GLY A 84 -7.85 5.75 31.70
C GLY A 84 -7.66 6.84 30.61
N LEU A 85 -6.44 7.05 30.15
CA LEU A 85 -6.15 7.96 29.04
C LEU A 85 -6.72 7.45 27.72
N VAL A 86 -6.60 6.14 27.46
CA VAL A 86 -7.19 5.49 26.27
C VAL A 86 -8.72 5.57 26.30
N GLU A 87 -9.35 5.38 27.46
CA GLU A 87 -10.80 5.54 27.58
C GLU A 87 -11.24 6.96 27.19
N ARG A 88 -10.48 7.98 27.61
CA ARG A 88 -10.74 9.38 27.22
C ARG A 88 -10.62 9.56 25.71
N LEU A 89 -9.55 9.03 25.08
CA LEU A 89 -9.38 9.05 23.62
C LEU A 89 -10.58 8.39 22.92
N TYR A 90 -10.94 7.17 23.33
CA TYR A 90 -12.03 6.43 22.68
C TYR A 90 -13.38 7.12 22.82
N ARG A 91 -13.65 7.79 23.96
CA ARG A 91 -14.84 8.63 24.11
C ARG A 91 -14.86 9.78 23.11
N GLN A 92 -13.74 10.44 22.90
CA GLN A 92 -13.62 11.52 21.91
C GLN A 92 -13.81 11.02 20.49
N ILE A 93 -13.22 9.89 20.13
CA ILE A 93 -13.44 9.26 18.82
C ILE A 93 -14.93 8.89 18.67
N PHE A 94 -15.55 8.33 19.72
CA PHE A 94 -16.95 7.94 19.67
C PHE A 94 -17.88 9.12 19.39
N THR A 95 -17.58 10.32 19.90
CA THR A 95 -18.38 11.53 19.57
C THR A 95 -18.39 11.83 18.08
N GLN A 96 -17.32 11.47 17.34
CA GLN A 96 -17.25 11.66 15.90
C GLN A 96 -17.99 10.55 15.13
N VAL A 97 -18.18 9.39 15.75
CA VAL A 97 -18.72 8.16 15.11
C VAL A 97 -20.18 7.91 15.48
N GLN A 98 -20.68 8.55 16.52
CA GLN A 98 -22.04 8.37 17.03
C GLN A 98 -23.09 8.58 15.93
N GLY A 99 -23.98 7.57 15.75
CA GLY A 99 -24.99 7.53 14.69
C GLY A 99 -24.47 7.15 13.31
N LEU A 100 -23.17 6.81 13.18
CA LEU A 100 -22.54 6.42 11.90
C LEU A 100 -22.05 4.95 11.91
N GLN A 101 -22.34 4.19 12.96
CA GLN A 101 -22.05 2.76 12.99
C GLN A 101 -23.00 1.98 12.06
N TRP A 102 -22.56 0.81 11.59
CA TRP A 102 -23.36 -0.04 10.69
C TRP A 102 -24.75 -0.38 11.27
N LYS A 103 -24.84 -0.65 12.56
CA LYS A 103 -26.10 -0.90 13.26
C LYS A 103 -27.07 0.29 13.21
N ASP A 104 -26.54 1.50 13.07
CA ASP A 104 -27.31 2.75 13.01
C ASP A 104 -27.62 3.16 11.56
N GLY A 105 -27.26 2.32 10.57
CA GLY A 105 -27.37 2.63 9.15
C GLY A 105 -26.21 3.46 8.59
N GLY A 106 -25.14 3.66 9.36
CA GLY A 106 -23.93 4.36 8.94
C GLY A 106 -22.90 3.45 8.27
N PRO A 107 -21.79 4.00 7.75
CA PRO A 107 -20.80 3.23 7.01
C PRO A 107 -19.75 2.54 7.90
N VAL A 108 -19.63 2.87 9.18
CA VAL A 108 -18.60 2.30 10.06
C VAL A 108 -18.96 0.86 10.42
N MET A 109 -18.22 -0.10 9.83
CA MET A 109 -18.56 -1.53 9.91
C MET A 109 -17.64 -2.36 10.82
N ALA A 110 -16.43 -1.90 11.10
CA ALA A 110 -15.47 -2.61 11.95
C ALA A 110 -14.43 -1.66 12.53
N ALA A 111 -13.67 -2.11 13.52
CA ALA A 111 -12.55 -1.35 14.07
C ALA A 111 -11.37 -2.25 14.47
N GLN A 112 -10.17 -1.66 14.47
CA GLN A 112 -8.93 -2.28 14.94
C GLN A 112 -8.49 -1.69 16.27
N PHE A 113 -8.02 -2.55 17.16
CA PHE A 113 -7.31 -2.16 18.37
C PHE A 113 -5.80 -2.35 18.21
N ASP A 114 -5.04 -1.32 18.63
CA ASP A 114 -3.59 -1.33 18.61
C ASP A 114 -3.02 -1.71 17.22
N ASN A 115 -1.72 -1.88 17.09
CA ASN A 115 -1.09 -2.35 15.85
C ASN A 115 0.13 -3.19 16.17
N GLU A 116 0.27 -4.35 15.52
CA GLU A 116 1.41 -5.26 15.68
C GLU A 116 1.79 -5.52 17.15
N TYR A 117 0.77 -5.63 18.00
CA TYR A 117 0.99 -5.80 19.45
C TYR A 117 1.50 -7.20 19.77
N ARG A 118 2.53 -7.28 20.60
CA ARG A 118 3.22 -8.51 21.01
C ARG A 118 3.22 -8.77 22.50
N GLY A 119 2.44 -8.00 23.23
CA GLY A 119 2.30 -8.17 24.68
C GLY A 119 1.22 -9.18 25.04
N ARG A 120 0.63 -9.01 26.22
CA ARG A 120 -0.38 -9.90 26.78
C ARG A 120 -1.76 -9.64 26.16
N GLY A 121 -2.48 -10.71 25.84
CA GLY A 121 -3.83 -10.62 25.24
C GLY A 121 -4.85 -9.89 26.11
N GLU A 122 -4.66 -9.90 27.43
CA GLU A 122 -5.50 -9.19 28.40
C GLU A 122 -5.58 -7.68 28.14
N TYR A 123 -4.49 -7.08 27.68
CA TYR A 123 -4.50 -5.68 27.27
C TYR A 123 -5.45 -5.43 26.10
N LEU A 124 -5.41 -6.26 25.07
CA LEU A 124 -6.34 -6.13 23.93
C LEU A 124 -7.80 -6.35 24.35
N MET A 125 -8.04 -7.29 25.27
CA MET A 125 -9.37 -7.50 25.84
C MET A 125 -9.83 -6.31 26.68
N ALA A 126 -8.92 -5.65 27.41
CA ALA A 126 -9.23 -4.42 28.13
C ALA A 126 -9.63 -3.27 27.17
N LEU A 127 -8.93 -3.10 26.03
CA LEU A 127 -9.31 -2.15 24.99
C LEU A 127 -10.71 -2.43 24.46
N LYS A 128 -11.01 -3.69 24.16
CA LYS A 128 -12.34 -4.11 23.69
C LYS A 128 -13.43 -3.79 24.72
N GLN A 129 -13.20 -4.10 26.00
CA GLN A 129 -14.14 -3.79 27.07
C GLN A 129 -14.41 -2.29 27.20
N ILE A 130 -13.36 -1.46 27.12
CA ILE A 130 -13.48 0.00 27.12
C ILE A 130 -14.34 0.47 25.94
N ALA A 131 -14.00 0.06 24.73
CA ALA A 131 -14.72 0.45 23.51
C ALA A 131 -16.19 0.05 23.56
N THR A 132 -16.49 -1.20 23.95
CA THR A 132 -17.86 -1.71 24.06
C THR A 132 -18.66 -0.93 25.10
N ARG A 133 -18.07 -0.65 26.29
CA ARG A 133 -18.71 0.15 27.34
C ARG A 133 -19.02 1.58 26.89
N ILE A 134 -18.21 2.17 26.02
CA ILE A 134 -18.43 3.51 25.46
C ILE A 134 -19.59 3.50 24.44
N GLY A 135 -19.80 2.37 23.73
CA GLY A 135 -20.88 2.24 22.76
C GLY A 135 -20.44 1.80 21.36
N PHE A 136 -19.18 1.44 21.17
CA PHE A 136 -18.76 0.77 19.93
C PHE A 136 -19.36 -0.63 19.89
N ASP A 137 -20.23 -0.88 18.92
CA ASP A 137 -20.94 -2.14 18.72
C ASP A 137 -20.75 -2.61 17.26
N LEU A 138 -19.59 -3.21 17.03
CA LEU A 138 -19.11 -3.63 15.71
C LEU A 138 -18.02 -4.70 15.86
N PRO A 139 -17.71 -5.46 14.80
CA PRO A 139 -16.60 -6.41 14.80
C PRO A 139 -15.26 -5.73 15.04
N PHE A 140 -14.41 -6.39 15.81
CA PHE A 140 -13.06 -5.91 16.09
C PHE A 140 -12.01 -6.85 15.49
N TYR A 141 -10.89 -6.28 15.05
CA TYR A 141 -9.72 -7.01 14.67
C TYR A 141 -8.45 -6.42 15.30
N THR A 142 -7.39 -7.20 15.29
CA THR A 142 -6.05 -6.80 15.69
C THR A 142 -5.05 -7.52 14.83
N ARG A 143 -4.08 -8.20 15.15
CA ARG A 143 -3.21 -9.08 14.34
C ARG A 143 -3.08 -8.62 12.89
N THR A 144 -2.18 -7.70 12.66
CA THR A 144 -2.00 -7.02 11.38
C THR A 144 -1.00 -7.72 10.46
N GLY A 145 -1.16 -9.01 10.27
CA GLY A 145 -0.42 -9.73 9.25
C GLY A 145 0.80 -10.51 9.73
N TRP A 146 1.13 -10.40 11.00
CA TRP A 146 2.32 -11.04 11.56
C TRP A 146 1.95 -12.24 12.43
N PRO A 147 2.80 -13.27 12.50
CA PRO A 147 2.54 -14.43 13.32
C PRO A 147 2.34 -14.00 14.77
N GLU A 148 1.16 -14.25 15.29
CA GLU A 148 0.78 -13.79 16.56
C GLU A 148 1.01 -14.79 17.69
N LEU A 149 2.09 -15.33 17.80
CA LEU A 149 2.38 -16.34 18.81
C LEU A 149 2.52 -15.77 20.22
N ALA A 150 2.73 -14.44 20.31
CA ALA A 150 2.98 -13.76 21.57
C ALA A 150 1.73 -13.09 22.19
N THR A 151 0.62 -13.01 21.46
CA THR A 151 -0.58 -12.29 21.92
C THR A 151 -1.84 -13.12 21.67
N PRO A 152 -2.04 -14.22 22.41
CA PRO A 152 -3.26 -15.02 22.29
C PRO A 152 -4.46 -14.26 22.86
N VAL A 153 -5.55 -14.20 22.10
CA VAL A 153 -6.87 -13.78 22.58
C VAL A 153 -7.83 -14.95 22.45
N PRO A 154 -8.92 -15.03 23.27
CA PRO A 154 -9.90 -16.08 23.13
C PRO A 154 -10.50 -16.14 21.73
N PHE A 155 -10.79 -17.35 21.24
CA PHE A 155 -11.35 -17.54 19.91
C PHE A 155 -12.67 -16.77 19.73
N GLY A 156 -12.81 -16.08 18.59
CA GLY A 156 -13.99 -15.28 18.26
C GLY A 156 -14.02 -13.86 18.82
N GLU A 157 -13.14 -13.52 19.73
CA GLU A 157 -13.13 -12.17 20.33
C GLU A 157 -12.61 -11.09 19.37
N MET A 158 -11.64 -11.43 18.52
CA MET A 158 -11.06 -10.55 17.50
C MET A 158 -10.69 -11.35 16.26
N LEU A 159 -10.80 -10.74 15.09
CA LEU A 159 -10.39 -11.34 13.83
C LEU A 159 -8.88 -11.16 13.62
N PRO A 160 -8.14 -12.19 13.18
CA PRO A 160 -6.79 -12.04 12.68
C PRO A 160 -6.81 -11.54 11.24
N LEU A 161 -6.03 -10.51 10.93
CA LEU A 161 -5.78 -10.04 9.57
C LEU A 161 -4.29 -10.12 9.27
N TYR A 162 -3.94 -10.22 7.99
CA TYR A 162 -2.59 -10.54 7.54
C TYR A 162 -2.08 -9.49 6.56
N GLY A 163 -0.79 -9.57 6.21
CA GLY A 163 -0.15 -8.70 5.23
C GLY A 163 1.06 -9.35 4.59
N ASP A 164 1.61 -8.67 3.61
CA ASP A 164 2.92 -8.96 3.02
C ASP A 164 3.42 -7.74 2.26
N TYR A 165 4.74 -7.61 2.11
CA TYR A 165 5.38 -6.52 1.40
C TYR A 165 6.43 -7.04 0.41
N ALA A 166 6.68 -6.27 -0.64
CA ALA A 166 7.69 -6.58 -1.65
C ALA A 166 9.11 -6.20 -1.21
N ASP A 167 9.19 -5.23 -0.30
CA ASP A 167 10.40 -4.70 0.33
C ASP A 167 9.98 -4.01 1.62
N GLY A 168 10.92 -3.72 2.52
CA GLY A 168 10.65 -3.02 3.77
C GLY A 168 11.70 -1.95 4.06
N PHE A 169 11.28 -0.69 4.22
CA PHE A 169 12.19 0.39 4.61
C PHE A 169 12.79 0.18 6.02
N TRP A 170 12.16 -0.66 6.85
CA TRP A 170 12.65 -1.05 8.19
C TRP A 170 13.82 -2.04 8.15
N GLU A 171 14.13 -2.63 6.98
CA GLU A 171 15.33 -3.42 6.80
C GLU A 171 16.58 -2.55 6.97
N ARG A 172 17.51 -3.03 7.82
CA ARG A 172 18.77 -2.33 8.11
C ARG A 172 19.83 -2.52 7.05
N SER A 173 19.72 -3.62 6.31
CA SER A 173 20.64 -3.92 5.22
C SER A 173 20.44 -2.92 4.08
N ILE A 174 21.55 -2.46 3.51
CA ILE A 174 21.58 -1.64 2.30
C ILE A 174 21.73 -2.50 1.03
N GLU A 175 21.64 -3.83 1.15
CA GLU A 175 21.62 -4.73 0.00
C GLU A 175 20.30 -4.62 -0.77
N GLU A 176 20.37 -4.73 -2.09
CA GLU A 176 19.23 -4.57 -2.99
C GLU A 176 18.08 -5.55 -2.68
N THR A 177 18.41 -6.78 -2.37
CA THR A 177 17.44 -7.86 -2.09
C THR A 177 17.57 -8.35 -0.66
N ALA A 178 17.57 -7.43 0.29
CA ALA A 178 17.61 -7.76 1.72
C ALA A 178 16.36 -8.53 2.15
N GLY A 179 16.48 -9.28 3.25
CA GLY A 179 15.37 -9.99 3.87
C GLY A 179 14.78 -11.14 3.05
N ASN A 180 13.64 -11.63 3.49
CA ASN A 180 12.93 -12.78 2.93
C ASN A 180 11.68 -12.38 2.13
N TYR A 181 11.63 -11.14 1.61
CA TYR A 181 10.47 -10.62 0.87
C TYR A 181 10.16 -11.38 -0.41
N TYR A 182 11.15 -12.09 -1.00
CA TYR A 182 10.94 -12.96 -2.15
C TYR A 182 9.84 -14.03 -1.92
N LYS A 183 9.62 -14.43 -0.68
CA LYS A 183 8.58 -15.40 -0.30
C LYS A 183 7.14 -14.88 -0.48
N ALA A 184 6.97 -13.56 -0.62
CA ALA A 184 5.68 -12.94 -0.92
C ALA A 184 5.19 -13.23 -2.35
N PHE A 185 6.07 -13.69 -3.24
CA PHE A 185 5.81 -13.96 -4.64
C PHE A 185 5.51 -15.44 -4.93
N ASN A 186 5.31 -16.27 -3.90
CA ASN A 186 4.99 -17.68 -4.05
C ASN A 186 3.68 -18.06 -3.35
N PHE A 187 2.90 -18.93 -3.99
CA PHE A 187 1.66 -19.46 -3.44
C PHE A 187 1.95 -20.42 -2.30
N LYS A 188 1.27 -20.23 -1.16
CA LYS A 188 1.50 -21.01 0.05
C LYS A 188 0.30 -20.96 1.01
N ALA A 189 0.18 -21.99 1.86
CA ALA A 189 -0.83 -22.03 2.91
C ALA A 189 -0.56 -21.06 4.06
N PHE A 190 0.70 -20.70 4.30
CA PHE A 190 1.08 -19.75 5.33
C PHE A 190 0.56 -18.35 4.99
N ARG A 191 -0.25 -17.77 5.88
CA ARG A 191 -1.00 -16.52 5.62
C ARG A 191 -0.21 -15.25 5.86
N SER A 192 0.78 -15.31 6.76
CA SER A 192 1.54 -14.15 7.21
C SER A 192 2.77 -13.88 6.34
N SER A 193 3.44 -12.74 6.57
CA SER A 193 4.73 -12.43 5.94
C SER A 193 5.87 -13.15 6.64
N THR A 194 6.68 -13.89 5.88
CA THR A 194 7.88 -14.54 6.41
C THR A 194 8.98 -13.53 6.72
N ALA A 195 9.10 -12.47 5.91
CA ALA A 195 10.11 -11.43 6.11
C ALA A 195 9.92 -10.74 7.47
N ILE A 196 8.72 -10.24 7.72
CA ILE A 196 8.38 -9.55 8.97
C ILE A 196 8.42 -10.52 10.16
N ALA A 197 7.96 -11.76 10.00
CA ALA A 197 8.06 -12.78 11.05
C ALA A 197 9.51 -13.04 11.46
N THR A 198 10.42 -13.11 10.50
CA THR A 198 11.85 -13.29 10.75
C THR A 198 12.43 -12.10 11.51
N GLU A 199 12.15 -10.89 11.06
CA GLU A 199 12.62 -9.67 11.73
C GLU A 199 12.06 -9.53 13.14
N GLN A 200 10.75 -9.74 13.28
CA GLN A 200 10.06 -9.49 14.53
C GLN A 200 10.25 -10.60 15.57
N LEU A 201 10.26 -11.85 15.15
CA LEU A 201 10.27 -13.02 16.05
C LEU A 201 11.59 -13.78 16.03
N GLY A 202 12.52 -13.45 15.12
CA GLY A 202 13.74 -14.21 14.90
C GLY A 202 13.47 -15.61 14.30
N GLU A 203 12.25 -15.90 13.85
CA GLU A 203 11.85 -17.19 13.32
C GLU A 203 11.97 -17.22 11.80
N GLN A 204 12.75 -18.15 11.27
CA GLN A 204 12.90 -18.34 9.82
C GLN A 204 11.90 -19.35 9.22
N LYS A 205 11.15 -20.06 10.06
CA LYS A 205 10.23 -21.10 9.62
C LYS A 205 8.81 -20.59 9.57
N GLU A 206 8.16 -20.83 8.44
CA GLU A 206 6.72 -20.63 8.29
C GLU A 206 5.97 -21.68 9.10
N ARG A 207 5.22 -21.23 10.10
CA ARG A 207 4.37 -22.09 10.91
C ARG A 207 2.92 -21.65 10.73
N LEU A 208 2.03 -22.61 10.50
CA LEU A 208 0.59 -22.34 10.56
C LEU A 208 0.22 -22.14 12.03
N ASN A 209 -0.42 -21.02 12.34
CA ASN A 209 -0.98 -20.79 13.66
C ASN A 209 -2.16 -21.73 13.86
N LYS A 210 -2.15 -22.48 14.96
CA LYS A 210 -3.24 -23.39 15.30
C LYS A 210 -4.55 -22.61 15.44
N GLY A 211 -5.55 -22.98 14.65
CA GLY A 211 -6.87 -22.34 14.63
C GLY A 211 -7.03 -21.19 13.64
N ASP A 212 -5.97 -20.77 12.93
CA ASP A 212 -6.10 -19.73 11.89
C ASP A 212 -7.05 -20.18 10.76
N GLU A 213 -7.10 -21.45 10.46
CA GLU A 213 -8.02 -22.04 9.47
C GLU A 213 -9.50 -21.85 9.82
N GLN A 214 -9.83 -21.58 11.08
CA GLN A 214 -11.20 -21.31 11.54
C GLN A 214 -11.64 -19.87 11.28
N TYR A 215 -10.70 -18.98 10.95
CA TYR A 215 -10.98 -17.60 10.59
C TYR A 215 -10.93 -17.41 9.06
N PRO A 216 -11.71 -16.47 8.52
CA PRO A 216 -11.53 -16.08 7.11
C PRO A 216 -10.11 -15.57 6.88
N TYR A 217 -9.56 -15.82 5.70
CA TYR A 217 -8.27 -15.30 5.31
C TYR A 217 -8.44 -13.89 4.71
N PHE A 218 -8.15 -12.85 5.49
CA PHE A 218 -8.21 -11.46 5.09
C PHE A 218 -6.84 -10.81 5.24
N THR A 219 -6.50 -9.87 4.34
CA THR A 219 -5.34 -8.99 4.53
C THR A 219 -5.79 -7.59 4.92
N CYS A 220 -4.92 -6.85 5.63
CA CYS A 220 -5.09 -5.43 5.95
C CYS A 220 -3.85 -4.61 5.59
N GLU A 221 -2.73 -5.28 5.34
CA GLU A 221 -1.45 -4.65 5.06
C GLU A 221 -0.72 -5.37 3.90
N LEU A 222 -1.42 -5.52 2.76
CA LEU A 222 -0.76 -5.95 1.54
C LEU A 222 -0.14 -4.73 0.85
N GLY A 223 1.17 -4.74 0.65
CA GLY A 223 1.90 -3.59 0.12
C GLY A 223 1.40 -3.12 -1.24
N GLY A 224 0.72 -1.98 -1.28
CA GLY A 224 0.38 -1.28 -2.52
C GLY A 224 1.54 -0.47 -3.09
N GLY A 225 2.54 -0.24 -2.28
CA GLY A 225 3.80 0.45 -2.51
C GLY A 225 4.71 0.25 -1.31
N MET A 226 5.65 1.19 -1.10
CA MET A 226 6.53 1.24 0.08
C MET A 226 7.08 2.65 0.27
N MET A 227 7.23 3.04 1.53
CA MET A 227 7.85 4.31 1.89
C MET A 227 9.36 4.27 1.68
N ALA A 228 9.97 5.43 1.54
CA ALA A 228 11.42 5.62 1.60
C ALA A 228 11.81 6.12 2.99
N ALA A 229 12.51 5.29 3.78
CA ALA A 229 13.23 5.77 4.96
C ALA A 229 14.58 6.36 4.53
N TYR A 230 15.21 7.17 5.41
CA TYR A 230 16.46 7.83 5.05
C TYR A 230 17.56 6.84 4.59
N HIS A 231 17.72 5.73 5.34
CA HIS A 231 18.76 4.73 5.07
C HIS A 231 18.40 3.69 4.00
N ARG A 232 17.10 3.54 3.68
CA ARG A 232 16.62 2.57 2.69
C ARG A 232 15.46 3.15 1.89
N ARG A 233 15.65 3.31 0.57
CA ARG A 233 14.74 4.01 -0.34
C ARG A 233 14.34 3.11 -1.52
N PRO A 234 13.53 2.07 -1.30
CA PRO A 234 13.17 1.15 -2.37
C PRO A 234 12.25 1.82 -3.40
N TYR A 235 12.39 1.42 -4.65
CA TYR A 235 11.38 1.66 -5.66
C TYR A 235 10.53 0.40 -5.83
N ILE A 236 9.22 0.53 -5.75
CA ILE A 236 8.29 -0.58 -5.91
C ILE A 236 7.74 -0.57 -7.32
N TYR A 237 7.98 -1.66 -8.06
CA TYR A 237 7.46 -1.81 -9.41
C TYR A 237 5.96 -2.14 -9.35
N PRO A 238 5.18 -1.71 -10.37
CA PRO A 238 3.74 -2.03 -10.44
C PRO A 238 3.45 -3.53 -10.34
N GLU A 239 4.32 -4.35 -10.94
CA GLU A 239 4.24 -5.81 -10.92
C GLU A 239 4.44 -6.39 -9.51
N ASP A 240 5.20 -5.72 -8.63
CA ASP A 240 5.39 -6.16 -7.24
C ASP A 240 4.04 -6.22 -6.52
N ALA A 241 3.29 -5.10 -6.53
CA ALA A 241 2.00 -5.01 -5.87
C ALA A 241 0.97 -5.96 -6.49
N TYR A 242 0.92 -6.03 -7.82
CA TYR A 242 -0.01 -6.90 -8.54
C TYR A 242 0.27 -8.38 -8.32
N SER A 243 1.54 -8.79 -8.38
CA SER A 243 1.95 -10.16 -8.15
C SER A 243 1.60 -10.63 -6.72
N MET A 244 1.91 -9.83 -5.70
CA MET A 244 1.53 -10.16 -4.32
C MET A 244 0.01 -10.29 -4.16
N ALA A 245 -0.78 -9.42 -4.79
CA ALA A 245 -2.23 -9.48 -4.74
C ALA A 245 -2.76 -10.79 -5.37
N ILE A 246 -2.27 -11.16 -6.54
CA ILE A 246 -2.59 -12.43 -7.22
C ILE A 246 -2.17 -13.63 -6.35
N VAL A 247 -1.00 -13.58 -5.76
CA VAL A 247 -0.49 -14.65 -4.89
C VAL A 247 -1.35 -14.80 -3.64
N LYS A 248 -1.71 -13.72 -2.95
CA LYS A 248 -2.59 -13.79 -1.77
C LYS A 248 -3.98 -14.31 -2.13
N LEU A 249 -4.56 -13.83 -3.23
CA LEU A 249 -5.86 -14.29 -3.70
C LEU A 249 -5.83 -15.78 -4.06
N GLY A 250 -4.82 -16.22 -4.80
CA GLY A 250 -4.61 -17.63 -5.17
C GLY A 250 -4.24 -18.51 -3.98
N SER A 251 -3.73 -17.94 -2.89
CA SER A 251 -3.45 -18.64 -1.62
C SER A 251 -4.66 -18.72 -0.67
N GLY A 252 -5.83 -18.24 -1.10
CA GLY A 252 -7.07 -18.39 -0.34
C GLY A 252 -7.60 -17.12 0.33
N SER A 253 -6.95 -15.96 0.13
CA SER A 253 -7.48 -14.71 0.67
C SER A 253 -8.80 -14.32 0.01
N ASN A 254 -9.76 -13.84 0.81
CA ASN A 254 -11.08 -13.40 0.37
C ASN A 254 -11.26 -11.87 0.53
N LEU A 255 -10.27 -11.18 1.10
CA LEU A 255 -10.24 -9.73 1.18
C LEU A 255 -8.79 -9.28 1.00
N LEU A 256 -8.56 -8.43 -0.01
CA LEU A 256 -7.27 -7.80 -0.26
C LEU A 256 -7.28 -6.37 0.31
N GLY A 257 -6.84 -6.22 1.55
CA GLY A 257 -6.65 -4.92 2.19
C GLY A 257 -5.22 -4.45 1.97
N TYR A 258 -5.08 -3.33 1.27
CA TYR A 258 -3.79 -2.76 0.91
C TYR A 258 -3.29 -1.75 1.95
N TYR A 259 -1.99 -1.74 2.18
CA TYR A 259 -1.29 -0.69 2.90
C TYR A 259 -0.06 -0.24 2.07
N MET A 260 -0.09 1.01 1.45
CA MET A 260 -1.28 1.81 1.37
C MET A 260 -1.88 1.71 -0.03
N TYR A 261 -3.20 2.01 -0.16
CA TYR A 261 -3.83 2.20 -1.47
C TYR A 261 -3.81 3.66 -1.90
N HIS A 262 -3.79 4.59 -0.95
CA HIS A 262 -3.69 6.03 -1.15
C HIS A 262 -2.64 6.60 -0.19
N GLY A 263 -1.69 7.34 -0.72
CA GLY A 263 -0.68 8.03 0.06
C GLY A 263 -1.27 9.13 0.94
N GLY A 264 -0.46 9.68 1.83
CA GLY A 264 -0.86 10.70 2.79
C GLY A 264 0.16 11.80 2.97
N THR A 265 -0.22 12.82 3.71
CA THR A 265 0.63 13.93 4.14
C THR A 265 0.47 14.11 5.63
N ASN A 266 1.56 14.18 6.39
CA ASN A 266 1.51 14.49 7.81
C ASN A 266 0.94 15.89 8.03
N PRO A 267 -0.04 16.05 8.95
CA PRO A 267 -0.64 17.37 9.22
C PRO A 267 0.34 18.29 9.94
N GLU A 268 0.07 19.60 9.90
CA GLU A 268 0.76 20.56 10.71
C GLU A 268 0.57 20.28 12.21
N GLY A 269 1.67 20.23 12.96
CA GLY A 269 1.71 20.05 14.40
C GLY A 269 2.55 21.14 15.07
N LEU A 270 2.61 21.10 16.40
CA LEU A 270 3.53 21.93 17.20
C LEU A 270 4.97 21.41 17.08
N SER A 271 5.10 20.11 16.78
CA SER A 271 6.35 19.44 16.46
C SER A 271 6.18 18.64 15.16
N TYR A 272 7.29 18.09 14.64
CA TYR A 272 7.22 17.13 13.56
C TYR A 272 6.58 15.83 14.03
N LEU A 273 5.62 15.34 13.25
CA LEU A 273 4.79 14.20 13.59
C LEU A 273 5.24 12.88 12.92
N ASN A 274 6.30 12.92 12.11
CA ASN A 274 6.91 11.74 11.49
C ASN A 274 7.69 10.88 12.48
N GLU A 275 7.90 9.63 12.13
CA GLU A 275 8.83 8.74 12.84
C GLU A 275 10.28 9.18 12.61
N THR A 276 11.07 9.23 13.67
CA THR A 276 12.50 9.49 13.62
C THR A 276 13.24 8.75 14.72
N GLN A 277 14.49 8.35 14.47
CA GLN A 277 15.36 7.68 15.44
C GLN A 277 15.62 8.52 16.71
N ARG A 278 15.26 9.82 16.68
CA ARG A 278 15.48 10.76 17.79
C ARG A 278 14.32 10.88 18.77
N THR A 279 13.23 10.14 18.54
CA THR A 279 12.07 10.15 19.47
C THR A 279 12.22 9.15 20.59
N ILE A 280 11.43 9.36 21.65
CA ILE A 280 11.39 8.50 22.86
C ILE A 280 10.96 7.06 22.53
N ALA A 281 10.39 6.85 21.37
CA ALA A 281 9.56 5.71 21.09
C ALA A 281 10.25 4.45 20.62
N THR A 282 9.42 3.59 20.34
CA THR A 282 9.43 2.21 19.97
C THR A 282 9.85 1.97 18.51
N ASN A 283 9.93 3.01 17.66
CA ASN A 283 10.27 2.93 16.25
C ASN A 283 11.59 3.65 15.98
N TYR A 284 12.32 3.17 15.01
CA TYR A 284 13.73 3.50 14.85
C TYR A 284 14.11 3.86 13.41
N ASN A 285 13.15 4.31 12.62
CA ASN A 285 13.40 4.73 11.25
C ASN A 285 13.31 6.26 11.16
N ASP A 286 13.94 6.83 10.15
CA ASP A 286 13.78 8.23 9.82
C ASP A 286 12.97 8.33 8.54
N LEU A 287 11.76 8.91 8.63
CA LEU A 287 10.83 9.11 7.52
C LEU A 287 10.75 10.60 7.18
N PRO A 288 10.33 10.98 5.96
CA PRO A 288 10.10 12.36 5.61
C PRO A 288 9.14 13.07 6.59
N VAL A 289 9.36 14.36 6.78
CA VAL A 289 8.57 15.18 7.73
C VAL A 289 7.12 15.34 7.27
N LYS A 290 6.92 15.56 5.96
CA LYS A 290 5.62 15.88 5.36
C LYS A 290 5.04 14.73 4.55
N THR A 291 5.76 14.28 3.53
CA THR A 291 5.21 13.26 2.64
C THR A 291 5.08 11.89 3.30
N TYR A 292 3.96 11.26 3.08
CA TYR A 292 3.73 9.84 3.32
C TYR A 292 3.10 9.23 2.05
N ASP A 293 3.73 9.50 0.91
CA ASP A 293 3.25 9.08 -0.41
C ASP A 293 3.12 7.57 -0.54
N PHE A 294 4.02 6.84 0.09
CA PHE A 294 4.09 5.38 0.12
C PHE A 294 4.24 4.74 -1.27
N GLN A 295 4.47 5.51 -2.34
CA GLN A 295 4.41 5.04 -3.73
C GLN A 295 3.10 4.24 -3.98
N ALA A 296 2.00 4.68 -3.37
CA ALA A 296 0.73 3.98 -3.36
C ALA A 296 0.06 4.00 -4.75
N PRO A 297 -0.91 3.11 -5.04
CA PRO A 297 -1.70 3.14 -6.28
C PRO A 297 -2.29 4.52 -6.59
N LEU A 298 -2.81 5.21 -5.58
CA LEU A 298 -3.08 6.64 -5.61
C LEU A 298 -2.02 7.33 -4.73
N ASN A 299 -1.23 8.22 -5.31
CA ASN A 299 -0.21 8.94 -4.54
C ASN A 299 -0.84 9.88 -3.50
N GLU A 300 -0.04 10.62 -2.73
CA GLU A 300 -0.55 11.51 -1.67
C GLU A 300 -1.49 12.61 -2.19
N PHE A 301 -1.45 12.91 -3.48
CA PHE A 301 -2.31 13.90 -4.16
C PHE A 301 -3.45 13.27 -4.95
N GLY A 302 -3.60 11.94 -4.91
CA GLY A 302 -4.65 11.21 -5.61
C GLY A 302 -4.35 10.89 -7.07
N GLN A 303 -3.12 11.14 -7.56
CA GLN A 303 -2.70 10.76 -8.90
C GLN A 303 -2.61 9.23 -9.03
N LYS A 304 -3.08 8.71 -10.15
CA LYS A 304 -3.10 7.27 -10.46
C LYS A 304 -1.71 6.81 -10.90
N ASN A 305 -1.02 6.03 -10.06
CA ASN A 305 0.23 5.37 -10.41
C ASN A 305 -0.02 4.11 -11.27
N PRO A 306 0.96 3.58 -11.98
CA PRO A 306 0.78 2.42 -12.88
C PRO A 306 0.15 1.19 -12.20
N GLN A 307 0.48 0.90 -10.94
CA GLN A 307 -0.13 -0.21 -10.19
C GLN A 307 -1.62 -0.01 -9.90
N TYR A 308 -2.13 1.22 -9.91
CA TYR A 308 -3.57 1.47 -9.82
C TYR A 308 -4.35 0.73 -10.91
N TYR A 309 -3.89 0.82 -12.15
CA TYR A 309 -4.55 0.18 -13.29
C TYR A 309 -4.44 -1.34 -13.25
N MET A 310 -3.32 -1.86 -12.74
CA MET A 310 -3.13 -3.31 -12.57
C MET A 310 -4.03 -3.87 -11.47
N LEU A 311 -4.05 -3.25 -10.29
CA LEU A 311 -4.87 -3.67 -9.17
C LEU A 311 -6.37 -3.49 -9.47
N ARG A 312 -6.74 -2.46 -10.23
CA ARG A 312 -8.11 -2.23 -10.66
C ARG A 312 -8.68 -3.41 -11.45
N LYS A 313 -7.91 -4.02 -12.34
CA LYS A 313 -8.34 -5.24 -13.06
C LYS A 313 -8.74 -6.35 -12.09
N LEU A 314 -7.93 -6.55 -11.04
CA LEU A 314 -8.22 -7.55 -10.02
C LEU A 314 -9.41 -7.17 -9.15
N ASN A 315 -9.55 -5.89 -8.79
CA ASN A 315 -10.69 -5.41 -8.02
C ASN A 315 -12.01 -5.56 -8.79
N LEU A 316 -12.03 -5.27 -10.10
CA LEU A 316 -13.20 -5.51 -10.96
C LEU A 316 -13.54 -7.00 -11.04
N PHE A 317 -12.53 -7.86 -11.21
CA PHE A 317 -12.72 -9.30 -11.18
C PHE A 317 -13.34 -9.75 -9.85
N MET A 318 -12.86 -9.27 -8.72
CA MET A 318 -13.40 -9.62 -7.41
C MET A 318 -14.82 -9.09 -7.19
N GLN A 319 -15.18 -7.94 -7.74
CA GLN A 319 -16.55 -7.42 -7.67
C GLN A 319 -17.56 -8.33 -8.38
N ASP A 320 -17.16 -8.95 -9.51
CA ASP A 320 -18.08 -9.73 -10.34
C ASP A 320 -18.05 -11.24 -10.05
N TRP A 321 -16.93 -11.76 -9.55
CA TRP A 321 -16.77 -13.20 -9.25
C TRP A 321 -16.32 -13.48 -7.81
N GLY A 322 -16.28 -12.48 -6.94
CA GLY A 322 -15.90 -12.64 -5.54
C GLY A 322 -16.78 -13.65 -4.79
N ASP A 323 -18.09 -13.61 -5.00
CA ASP A 323 -19.04 -14.54 -4.38
C ASP A 323 -18.83 -16.00 -4.85
N VAL A 324 -18.40 -16.18 -6.10
CA VAL A 324 -18.05 -17.50 -6.65
C VAL A 324 -16.70 -17.96 -6.11
N LEU A 325 -15.73 -17.06 -5.99
CA LEU A 325 -14.37 -17.35 -5.54
C LEU A 325 -14.29 -17.59 -4.02
N ALA A 326 -15.03 -16.83 -3.22
CA ALA A 326 -14.91 -16.85 -1.76
C ALA A 326 -15.07 -18.26 -1.13
N PRO A 327 -16.02 -19.11 -1.54
CA PRO A 327 -16.17 -20.45 -1.00
C PRO A 327 -15.22 -21.49 -1.61
N MET A 328 -14.36 -21.12 -2.57
CA MET A 328 -13.41 -22.03 -3.21
C MET A 328 -12.19 -22.24 -2.32
N GLU A 329 -11.81 -23.50 -2.13
CA GLU A 329 -10.60 -23.89 -1.40
C GLU A 329 -9.35 -23.70 -2.27
N ALA A 330 -8.24 -23.34 -1.61
CA ALA A 330 -6.94 -23.21 -2.28
C ALA A 330 -6.18 -24.55 -2.22
N SER A 331 -5.57 -24.92 -3.35
CA SER A 331 -4.64 -26.05 -3.44
C SER A 331 -3.33 -25.60 -4.11
N PHE A 332 -2.24 -26.22 -3.70
CA PHE A 332 -0.88 -25.82 -4.06
C PHE A 332 -0.15 -26.97 -4.78
N PRO A 333 -0.31 -27.10 -6.10
CA PRO A 333 0.34 -28.15 -6.86
C PRO A 333 1.86 -27.96 -7.00
N CYS A 334 2.38 -26.75 -6.75
CA CYS A 334 3.80 -26.44 -6.82
C CYS A 334 4.45 -26.41 -5.42
N LYS A 335 5.77 -26.35 -5.39
CA LYS A 335 6.58 -26.18 -4.19
C LYS A 335 6.20 -24.89 -3.47
N GLN A 336 5.96 -24.97 -2.15
CA GLN A 336 5.59 -23.81 -1.32
C GLN A 336 6.80 -23.14 -0.67
N ASP A 337 7.81 -23.89 -0.24
CA ASP A 337 9.05 -23.35 0.29
C ASP A 337 10.06 -23.19 -0.84
N ILE A 338 10.51 -21.96 -1.05
CA ILE A 338 11.36 -21.55 -2.17
C ILE A 338 12.59 -20.81 -1.69
N GLU A 339 13.63 -20.87 -2.50
CA GLU A 339 14.81 -20.01 -2.39
C GLU A 339 14.66 -18.75 -3.26
N LYS A 340 15.40 -17.71 -2.93
CA LYS A 340 15.44 -16.46 -3.70
C LYS A 340 15.88 -16.75 -5.15
N GLY A 341 15.09 -16.28 -6.11
CA GLY A 341 15.38 -16.47 -7.53
C GLY A 341 15.25 -17.92 -8.03
N ASP A 342 14.55 -18.81 -7.28
CA ASP A 342 14.34 -20.20 -7.73
C ASP A 342 13.54 -20.23 -9.03
N ASP A 343 14.24 -20.47 -10.12
CA ASP A 343 13.72 -20.51 -11.50
C ASP A 343 13.45 -21.94 -11.99
N SER A 344 13.50 -22.95 -11.11
CA SER A 344 13.38 -24.36 -11.48
C SER A 344 11.95 -24.82 -11.79
N PHE A 345 10.92 -24.07 -11.39
CA PHE A 345 9.52 -24.43 -11.54
C PHE A 345 8.63 -23.22 -11.84
N LEU A 346 7.38 -23.47 -12.24
CA LEU A 346 6.33 -22.45 -12.32
C LEU A 346 5.61 -22.34 -10.99
N ARG A 347 5.46 -21.13 -10.47
CA ARG A 347 4.63 -20.85 -9.30
C ARG A 347 3.16 -20.77 -9.73
N TRP A 348 2.31 -21.64 -9.19
CA TRP A 348 0.88 -21.63 -9.47
C TRP A 348 0.06 -22.30 -8.36
N SER A 349 -1.20 -21.93 -8.26
CA SER A 349 -2.18 -22.50 -7.36
C SER A 349 -3.54 -22.63 -8.03
N VAL A 350 -4.45 -23.34 -7.38
CA VAL A 350 -5.84 -23.49 -7.84
C VAL A 350 -6.78 -23.13 -6.70
N ARG A 351 -7.80 -22.33 -7.00
CA ARG A 351 -8.98 -22.22 -6.13
C ARG A 351 -10.14 -22.88 -6.83
N SER A 352 -10.82 -23.81 -6.15
CA SER A 352 -11.89 -24.59 -6.78
C SER A 352 -12.95 -25.04 -5.81
N LYS A 353 -14.17 -25.20 -6.34
CA LYS A 353 -15.32 -25.79 -5.67
C LYS A 353 -16.29 -26.35 -6.71
N ASP A 354 -16.89 -27.52 -6.44
CA ASP A 354 -17.97 -28.13 -7.22
C ASP A 354 -17.67 -28.22 -8.74
N GLY A 355 -16.42 -28.56 -9.09
CA GLY A 355 -15.98 -28.72 -10.49
C GLY A 355 -15.71 -27.42 -11.24
N SER A 356 -15.79 -26.27 -10.59
CA SER A 356 -15.43 -24.95 -11.13
C SER A 356 -14.24 -24.35 -10.38
N GLY A 357 -13.48 -23.47 -11.01
CA GLY A 357 -12.34 -22.89 -10.34
C GLY A 357 -11.53 -21.89 -11.16
N PHE A 358 -10.43 -21.47 -10.57
CA PHE A 358 -9.45 -20.56 -11.17
C PHE A 358 -8.04 -21.10 -10.93
N ILE A 359 -7.22 -21.05 -11.96
CA ILE A 359 -5.78 -21.34 -11.90
C ILE A 359 -5.05 -19.99 -11.81
N PHE A 360 -4.32 -19.79 -10.73
CA PHE A 360 -3.48 -18.61 -10.51
C PHE A 360 -2.05 -18.92 -10.91
N VAL A 361 -1.43 -18.05 -11.68
CA VAL A 361 -0.05 -18.21 -12.20
C VAL A 361 0.76 -16.98 -11.88
N ASN A 362 1.97 -17.21 -11.35
CA ASN A 362 2.96 -16.16 -11.10
C ASN A 362 4.35 -16.60 -11.55
N ASN A 363 4.84 -16.08 -12.68
CA ASN A 363 6.22 -16.26 -13.14
C ASN A 363 7.02 -14.97 -12.96
N TYR A 364 6.84 -14.31 -11.82
CA TYR A 364 7.49 -13.08 -11.43
C TYR A 364 8.06 -13.19 -10.01
N GLU A 365 9.20 -12.59 -9.78
CA GLU A 365 9.78 -12.32 -8.46
C GLU A 365 10.55 -11.01 -8.56
N ARG A 366 10.37 -10.13 -7.56
CA ARG A 366 10.99 -8.81 -7.52
C ARG A 366 12.50 -8.89 -7.72
N LEU A 367 13.00 -8.07 -8.64
CA LEU A 367 14.43 -7.92 -8.96
C LEU A 367 15.13 -9.22 -9.42
N GLN A 368 14.36 -10.26 -9.78
CA GLN A 368 14.89 -11.52 -10.32
C GLN A 368 14.53 -11.67 -11.80
N ASN A 369 15.45 -12.24 -12.57
CA ASN A 369 15.26 -12.53 -13.98
C ASN A 369 14.84 -14.00 -14.16
N LEU A 370 13.56 -14.28 -13.93
CA LEU A 370 13.03 -15.62 -14.15
C LEU A 370 12.92 -15.92 -15.65
N SER A 371 13.12 -17.20 -16.02
CA SER A 371 13.00 -17.64 -17.41
C SER A 371 11.55 -17.98 -17.79
N ALA A 372 11.26 -18.00 -19.10
CA ALA A 372 10.01 -18.51 -19.61
C ALA A 372 9.89 -20.01 -19.36
N LYS A 373 8.76 -20.47 -18.81
CA LYS A 373 8.47 -21.89 -18.53
C LYS A 373 7.84 -22.54 -19.76
N LYS A 374 8.57 -23.40 -20.44
CA LYS A 374 8.12 -24.09 -21.67
C LYS A 374 7.44 -25.40 -21.34
N GLY A 375 6.48 -25.79 -22.17
CA GLY A 375 5.85 -27.11 -22.08
C GLY A 375 4.96 -27.29 -20.85
N VAL A 376 4.49 -26.20 -20.25
CA VAL A 376 3.67 -26.21 -19.04
C VAL A 376 2.32 -26.90 -19.30
N ARG A 377 1.93 -27.78 -18.40
CA ARG A 377 0.63 -28.49 -18.40
C ARG A 377 -0.11 -28.14 -17.12
N LEU A 378 -1.18 -27.37 -17.25
CA LEU A 378 -2.04 -26.99 -16.14
C LEU A 378 -3.34 -27.78 -16.23
N GLU A 379 -3.79 -28.27 -15.09
CA GLU A 379 -5.04 -29.01 -14.97
C GLU A 379 -5.74 -28.65 -13.65
N ALA A 380 -7.04 -28.39 -13.71
CA ALA A 380 -7.89 -28.18 -12.54
C ALA A 380 -9.32 -28.62 -12.84
N CYS A 381 -10.05 -29.09 -11.83
CA CYS A 381 -11.47 -29.49 -11.95
C CYS A 381 -11.72 -30.51 -13.09
N GLY A 382 -10.78 -31.42 -13.35
CA GLY A 382 -10.86 -32.37 -14.46
C GLY A 382 -10.72 -31.77 -15.86
N VAL A 383 -10.35 -30.48 -15.96
CA VAL A 383 -10.12 -29.78 -17.23
C VAL A 383 -8.64 -29.52 -17.40
N ARG A 384 -8.10 -29.99 -18.53
CA ARG A 384 -6.71 -29.78 -18.93
C ARG A 384 -6.61 -28.65 -19.94
N LEU A 385 -5.75 -27.64 -19.66
CA LEU A 385 -5.42 -26.58 -20.58
C LEU A 385 -4.52 -27.10 -21.72
N PRO A 386 -4.46 -26.41 -22.88
CA PRO A 386 -3.43 -26.67 -23.88
C PRO A 386 -2.03 -26.56 -23.26
N GLN A 387 -1.07 -27.25 -23.85
CA GLN A 387 0.34 -27.06 -23.46
C GLN A 387 0.76 -25.61 -23.74
N LEU A 388 1.32 -24.94 -22.72
CA LEU A 388 1.64 -23.52 -22.76
C LEU A 388 3.15 -23.27 -22.62
N THR A 389 3.57 -22.12 -23.11
CA THR A 389 4.77 -21.44 -22.65
C THR A 389 4.32 -20.26 -21.82
N ILE A 390 4.70 -20.22 -20.54
CA ILE A 390 4.41 -19.11 -19.63
C ILE A 390 5.62 -18.16 -19.69
N PRO A 391 5.46 -16.94 -20.19
CA PRO A 391 6.56 -15.98 -20.31
C PRO A 391 7.16 -15.59 -18.96
N ALA A 392 8.39 -15.10 -18.99
CA ALA A 392 8.97 -14.37 -17.87
C ALA A 392 8.07 -13.16 -17.54
N GLY A 393 7.85 -12.90 -16.25
CA GLY A 393 7.01 -11.80 -15.76
C GLY A 393 5.49 -12.01 -15.92
N ALA A 394 5.02 -13.18 -16.40
CA ALA A 394 3.59 -13.45 -16.52
C ALA A 394 2.94 -13.63 -15.15
N ILE A 395 1.86 -12.86 -14.92
CA ILE A 395 1.03 -12.87 -13.72
C ILE A 395 -0.43 -12.90 -14.19
N CYS A 396 -1.18 -13.97 -13.93
CA CYS A 396 -2.53 -14.09 -14.48
C CYS A 396 -3.42 -15.12 -13.76
N ILE A 397 -4.72 -15.09 -14.08
CA ILE A 397 -5.75 -16.01 -13.57
C ILE A 397 -6.47 -16.63 -14.77
N PHE A 398 -6.54 -17.97 -14.83
CA PHE A 398 -7.28 -18.67 -15.87
C PHE A 398 -8.58 -19.27 -15.31
N PRO A 399 -9.76 -18.95 -15.86
CA PRO A 399 -11.03 -19.52 -15.43
C PRO A 399 -11.22 -20.94 -15.93
N ILE A 400 -11.86 -21.80 -15.09
CA ILE A 400 -12.23 -23.17 -15.39
C ILE A 400 -13.70 -23.38 -15.03
N ASN A 401 -14.53 -23.74 -16.00
CA ASN A 401 -15.98 -23.95 -15.86
C ASN A 401 -16.72 -22.75 -15.24
N ILE A 402 -16.36 -21.54 -15.65
CA ILE A 402 -16.94 -20.27 -15.20
C ILE A 402 -17.60 -19.56 -16.40
N GLU A 403 -18.79 -18.98 -16.21
CA GLU A 403 -19.52 -18.19 -17.23
C GLU A 403 -19.69 -18.91 -18.58
N GLY A 404 -19.91 -20.22 -18.57
CA GLY A 404 -20.02 -21.03 -19.80
C GLY A 404 -18.67 -21.30 -20.48
N ILE A 405 -17.58 -20.76 -19.96
CA ILE A 405 -16.21 -21.03 -20.39
C ILE A 405 -15.76 -22.33 -19.74
N LYS A 406 -15.46 -23.35 -20.54
CA LYS A 406 -14.82 -24.58 -20.04
C LYS A 406 -13.40 -24.27 -19.55
N PHE A 407 -12.63 -23.53 -20.33
CA PHE A 407 -11.37 -22.89 -19.94
C PHE A 407 -11.04 -21.73 -20.88
N ALA A 408 -10.26 -20.77 -20.36
CA ALA A 408 -9.62 -19.73 -21.17
C ALA A 408 -8.15 -19.58 -20.78
N THR A 409 -7.27 -19.31 -21.77
CA THR A 409 -5.90 -18.84 -21.54
C THR A 409 -5.89 -17.30 -21.62
N ALA A 410 -6.87 -16.69 -20.98
CA ALA A 410 -7.11 -15.26 -20.81
C ALA A 410 -7.75 -15.04 -19.44
N GLN A 411 -7.57 -13.87 -18.86
CA GLN A 411 -8.06 -13.55 -17.52
C GLN A 411 -9.43 -12.86 -17.59
N LEU A 412 -10.38 -13.26 -16.74
CA LEU A 412 -11.63 -12.53 -16.56
C LEU A 412 -11.37 -11.20 -15.86
N ILE A 413 -11.98 -10.12 -16.38
CA ILE A 413 -11.82 -8.76 -15.85
C ILE A 413 -13.12 -8.23 -15.27
N ALA A 414 -14.22 -8.28 -16.05
CA ALA A 414 -15.50 -7.75 -15.62
C ALA A 414 -16.66 -8.41 -16.36
N LYS A 415 -17.87 -8.28 -15.77
CA LYS A 415 -19.13 -8.65 -16.38
C LYS A 415 -20.12 -7.49 -16.21
N ARG A 416 -20.61 -6.92 -17.31
CA ARG A 416 -21.60 -5.84 -17.31
C ARG A 416 -22.58 -6.04 -18.45
N ASP A 417 -23.86 -5.87 -18.19
CA ASP A 417 -24.94 -5.95 -19.20
C ASP A 417 -24.88 -7.23 -20.06
N GLY A 418 -24.54 -8.37 -19.43
CA GLY A 418 -24.38 -9.65 -20.10
C GLY A 418 -23.11 -9.79 -20.95
N LYS A 419 -22.30 -8.77 -21.08
CA LYS A 419 -20.98 -8.81 -21.72
C LYS A 419 -19.94 -9.32 -20.73
N ILE A 420 -19.02 -10.19 -21.19
CA ILE A 420 -17.92 -10.75 -20.41
C ILE A 420 -16.62 -10.27 -21.02
N TYR A 421 -15.84 -9.55 -20.23
CA TYR A 421 -14.57 -8.96 -20.63
C TYR A 421 -13.40 -9.79 -20.12
N LEU A 422 -12.50 -10.16 -21.05
CA LEU A 422 -11.29 -10.90 -20.74
C LEU A 422 -10.06 -10.09 -21.18
N GLU A 423 -8.96 -10.26 -20.46
CA GLU A 423 -7.66 -9.74 -20.83
C GLU A 423 -6.84 -10.79 -21.57
N GLN A 424 -6.28 -10.42 -22.70
CA GLN A 424 -5.27 -11.20 -23.40
C GLN A 424 -3.93 -11.11 -22.67
N ILE A 425 -3.39 -12.24 -22.23
CA ILE A 425 -2.10 -12.26 -21.54
C ILE A 425 -0.95 -12.18 -22.56
N LYS A 426 -0.08 -11.18 -22.39
CA LYS A 426 1.05 -10.97 -23.29
C LYS A 426 1.93 -12.22 -23.38
N GLY A 427 2.20 -12.67 -24.59
CA GLY A 427 3.05 -13.83 -24.85
C GLY A 427 2.38 -15.20 -24.67
N ILE A 428 1.11 -15.26 -24.29
CA ILE A 428 0.33 -16.49 -24.21
C ILE A 428 -0.73 -16.50 -25.33
N PRO A 429 -0.73 -17.51 -26.23
CA PRO A 429 -1.78 -17.64 -27.24
C PRO A 429 -3.16 -17.78 -26.59
N THR A 430 -4.06 -16.86 -26.90
CA THR A 430 -5.41 -16.91 -26.31
C THR A 430 -6.25 -18.00 -26.93
N THR A 431 -6.69 -18.92 -26.11
CA THR A 431 -7.67 -19.97 -26.43
C THR A 431 -8.90 -19.79 -25.53
N LEU A 432 -10.08 -19.86 -26.12
CA LEU A 432 -11.35 -19.79 -25.44
C LEU A 432 -12.18 -21.03 -25.79
N ALA A 433 -12.43 -21.90 -24.82
CA ALA A 433 -13.27 -23.09 -24.96
C ALA A 433 -14.65 -22.85 -24.33
N ILE A 434 -15.70 -22.88 -25.14
CA ILE A 434 -17.09 -22.61 -24.74
C ILE A 434 -17.96 -23.76 -25.22
N GLY A 435 -18.57 -24.51 -24.29
CA GLY A 435 -19.28 -25.75 -24.63
C GLY A 435 -18.36 -26.68 -25.42
N ASN A 436 -18.79 -27.11 -26.62
CA ASN A 436 -18.02 -27.97 -27.50
C ASN A 436 -17.10 -27.22 -28.49
N LYS A 437 -17.10 -25.88 -28.46
CA LYS A 437 -16.32 -25.04 -29.39
C LYS A 437 -15.01 -24.58 -28.75
N VAL A 438 -13.90 -24.74 -29.47
CA VAL A 438 -12.59 -24.25 -29.06
C VAL A 438 -12.08 -23.24 -30.10
N LEU A 439 -11.95 -22.01 -29.68
CA LEU A 439 -11.45 -20.89 -30.46
C LEU A 439 -9.98 -20.65 -30.09
N LYS A 440 -9.07 -20.66 -31.05
CA LYS A 440 -7.64 -20.56 -30.81
C LYS A 440 -7.05 -19.29 -31.42
N ASN A 441 -5.94 -18.83 -30.88
CA ASN A 441 -5.17 -17.68 -31.37
C ASN A 441 -6.01 -16.40 -31.51
N LEU A 442 -6.96 -16.21 -30.61
CA LEU A 442 -7.76 -15.00 -30.56
C LEU A 442 -6.88 -13.79 -30.29
N LYS A 443 -7.27 -12.65 -30.87
CA LYS A 443 -6.62 -11.35 -30.69
C LYS A 443 -7.58 -10.38 -30.05
N ALA A 444 -7.07 -9.52 -29.18
CA ALA A 444 -7.84 -8.43 -28.58
C ALA A 444 -8.45 -7.54 -29.67
N LYS A 445 -9.73 -7.19 -29.51
CA LYS A 445 -10.50 -6.32 -30.41
C LYS A 445 -11.04 -5.07 -29.69
N GLY A 446 -10.78 -4.97 -28.41
CA GLY A 446 -11.27 -3.88 -27.56
C GLY A 446 -12.69 -4.12 -26.99
N PRO A 447 -13.19 -3.13 -26.21
CA PRO A 447 -14.43 -3.29 -25.43
C PRO A 447 -15.70 -3.25 -26.28
N GLU A 448 -15.63 -2.75 -27.53
CA GLU A 448 -16.80 -2.59 -28.40
C GLU A 448 -17.05 -3.77 -29.34
N THR A 449 -16.05 -4.61 -29.58
CA THR A 449 -16.14 -5.68 -30.56
C THR A 449 -15.94 -7.06 -29.92
N PRO A 450 -16.95 -7.92 -29.86
CA PRO A 450 -16.81 -9.26 -29.30
C PRO A 450 -15.89 -10.11 -30.16
N VAL A 451 -15.13 -10.99 -29.51
CA VAL A 451 -14.37 -12.05 -30.21
C VAL A 451 -15.26 -13.25 -30.50
N TYR A 452 -16.26 -13.48 -29.67
CA TYR A 452 -17.28 -14.50 -29.88
C TYR A 452 -18.51 -14.26 -28.99
N LYS A 453 -19.72 -14.26 -29.54
CA LYS A 453 -20.99 -13.99 -28.82
C LYS A 453 -20.85 -12.71 -27.95
N ASN A 454 -21.00 -12.87 -26.63
CA ASN A 454 -20.90 -11.81 -25.63
C ASN A 454 -19.53 -11.78 -24.91
N TYR A 455 -18.51 -12.43 -25.47
CA TYR A 455 -17.14 -12.40 -24.92
C TYR A 455 -16.29 -11.41 -25.67
N TYR A 456 -15.67 -10.50 -24.92
CA TYR A 456 -14.82 -9.40 -25.41
C TYR A 456 -13.39 -9.66 -24.93
N LEU A 457 -12.41 -9.44 -25.78
CA LEU A 457 -11.01 -9.63 -25.47
C LEU A 457 -10.25 -8.30 -25.58
N LEU A 458 -9.61 -7.92 -24.50
CA LEU A 458 -8.93 -6.65 -24.29
C LEU A 458 -7.42 -6.83 -24.25
N THR A 459 -6.66 -5.79 -24.58
CA THR A 459 -5.24 -5.68 -24.18
C THR A 459 -5.16 -5.39 -22.68
N SER A 460 -3.96 -5.52 -22.09
CA SER A 460 -3.76 -5.22 -20.66
C SER A 460 -4.08 -3.75 -20.33
N GLU A 461 -3.69 -2.84 -21.20
CA GLU A 461 -3.99 -1.41 -21.09
C GLU A 461 -5.51 -1.14 -21.12
N GLN A 462 -6.20 -1.67 -22.15
CA GLN A 462 -7.65 -1.54 -22.24
C GLN A 462 -8.39 -2.14 -21.03
N ALA A 463 -7.88 -3.26 -20.48
CA ALA A 463 -8.46 -3.88 -19.31
C ALA A 463 -8.27 -3.02 -18.04
N GLY A 464 -7.10 -2.39 -17.88
CA GLY A 464 -6.82 -1.46 -16.78
C GLY A 464 -7.68 -0.21 -16.80
N CYS A 465 -8.00 0.28 -18.00
CA CYS A 465 -8.83 1.48 -18.22
C CYS A 465 -10.32 1.18 -18.45
N LEU A 466 -10.74 -0.09 -18.41
CA LEU A 466 -12.12 -0.50 -18.69
C LEU A 466 -13.11 0.22 -17.76
N PHE A 467 -14.11 0.93 -18.32
CA PHE A 467 -15.09 1.77 -17.60
C PHE A 467 -14.52 2.98 -16.85
N LEU A 468 -13.27 3.38 -17.10
CA LEU A 468 -12.83 4.70 -16.69
C LEU A 468 -13.39 5.76 -17.63
N GLU A 469 -13.85 6.84 -17.07
CA GLU A 469 -14.12 8.05 -17.86
C GLU A 469 -12.78 8.62 -18.35
N GLU A 470 -12.70 8.99 -19.60
CA GLU A 470 -11.52 9.70 -20.11
C GLU A 470 -11.42 11.05 -19.38
N ASP A 471 -10.26 11.37 -18.83
CA ASP A 471 -9.99 12.70 -18.27
C ASP A 471 -10.07 13.71 -19.43
N THR A 472 -11.24 14.33 -19.58
CA THR A 472 -11.53 15.30 -20.65
C THR A 472 -10.93 16.69 -20.37
N HIS A 473 -9.97 16.80 -19.45
CA HIS A 473 -9.28 18.06 -19.25
C HIS A 473 -8.31 18.28 -20.41
N PRO A 474 -8.66 19.18 -21.38
CA PRO A 474 -7.76 19.45 -22.49
C PRO A 474 -6.45 19.95 -21.92
N GLY A 475 -5.35 19.30 -22.31
CA GLY A 475 -4.01 19.68 -21.91
C GLY A 475 -3.72 21.12 -22.38
N ILE A 476 -4.09 22.10 -21.56
CA ILE A 476 -3.64 23.48 -21.78
C ILE A 476 -2.13 23.46 -21.61
N ALA A 477 -1.40 23.76 -22.66
CA ALA A 477 0.05 23.90 -22.58
C ALA A 477 0.38 24.96 -21.51
N ILE A 478 1.04 24.54 -20.44
CA ILE A 478 1.40 25.43 -19.33
C ILE A 478 2.83 25.85 -19.56
N LYS A 479 3.06 27.16 -19.42
CA LYS A 479 4.42 27.70 -19.42
C LYS A 479 5.22 27.07 -18.28
N ALA A 480 6.43 26.60 -18.55
CA ALA A 480 7.31 26.05 -17.53
C ALA A 480 7.61 27.11 -16.44
N PRO A 481 7.76 26.69 -15.18
CA PRO A 481 8.26 27.56 -14.12
C PRO A 481 9.64 28.12 -14.46
N ILE A 482 9.97 29.29 -13.92
CA ILE A 482 11.31 29.85 -14.03
C ILE A 482 12.09 29.42 -12.79
N ILE A 483 13.29 28.90 -12.99
CA ILE A 483 14.13 28.35 -11.94
C ILE A 483 15.42 29.13 -11.90
N ASN A 484 15.81 29.58 -10.70
CA ASN A 484 17.10 30.24 -10.48
C ASN A 484 17.80 29.57 -9.28
N LYS A 485 19.02 29.10 -9.47
CA LYS A 485 19.88 28.71 -8.36
C LYS A 485 20.43 29.96 -7.69
N VAL A 486 20.04 30.20 -6.45
CA VAL A 486 20.40 31.41 -5.70
C VAL A 486 21.49 31.17 -4.67
N LYS A 487 21.77 29.92 -4.33
CA LYS A 487 22.83 29.53 -3.40
C LYS A 487 23.41 28.17 -3.79
N GLU A 488 24.72 28.05 -3.84
CA GLU A 488 25.40 26.76 -3.97
C GLU A 488 25.38 26.00 -2.66
N ALA A 489 25.48 24.66 -2.75
CA ALA A 489 25.62 23.81 -1.57
C ALA A 489 26.93 24.14 -0.83
N GLY A 490 26.85 24.19 0.49
CA GLY A 490 27.99 24.39 1.38
C GLY A 490 28.71 23.09 1.75
N ALA A 491 29.28 23.07 2.94
CA ALA A 491 29.98 21.93 3.48
C ALA A 491 29.01 20.73 3.63
N LEU A 492 29.51 19.53 3.29
CA LEU A 492 28.77 18.29 3.48
C LEU A 492 28.65 17.94 4.96
N ARG A 493 27.45 17.53 5.40
CA ARG A 493 27.26 17.05 6.76
C ARG A 493 27.96 15.70 6.98
N PRO A 494 28.46 15.37 8.18
CA PRO A 494 28.81 14.00 8.51
C PRO A 494 27.53 13.14 8.59
N ILE A 495 27.54 11.94 8.00
CA ILE A 495 26.44 10.98 8.15
C ILE A 495 26.74 10.11 9.35
N THR A 496 25.90 10.21 10.36
CA THR A 496 26.00 9.43 11.59
C THR A 496 25.09 8.19 11.52
N MET A 497 25.46 7.18 12.30
CA MET A 497 24.64 5.97 12.47
C MET A 497 23.85 6.10 13.75
N GLY A 498 22.53 6.01 13.64
CA GLY A 498 21.61 6.12 14.77
C GLY A 498 21.55 4.86 15.65
N VAL A 499 20.65 4.90 16.61
CA VAL A 499 20.43 3.84 17.60
C VAL A 499 20.07 2.50 16.95
N ASN A 500 19.44 2.52 15.78
CA ASN A 500 19.07 1.34 15.01
C ASN A 500 20.18 0.82 14.08
N LYS A 501 21.38 1.39 14.15
CA LYS A 501 22.51 1.12 13.25
C LYS A 501 22.18 1.41 11.79
N ALA A 502 21.27 2.33 11.54
CA ALA A 502 20.92 2.88 10.25
C ALA A 502 21.38 4.33 10.15
N ALA A 503 21.68 4.81 8.94
CA ALA A 503 22.05 6.22 8.73
C ALA A 503 20.92 7.15 9.20
N GLU A 504 21.29 8.20 9.94
CA GLU A 504 20.35 9.19 10.44
C GLU A 504 20.05 10.26 9.39
N GLU A 505 18.78 10.69 9.33
CA GLU A 505 18.34 11.81 8.50
C GLU A 505 19.05 13.13 8.86
N PRO A 506 19.10 14.10 7.94
CA PRO A 506 19.62 15.43 8.25
C PRO A 506 18.74 16.15 9.27
N LEU A 507 19.37 16.99 10.07
CA LEU A 507 18.72 17.95 10.96
C LEU A 507 18.27 19.20 10.17
N ASP A 508 17.44 20.03 10.79
CA ASP A 508 17.01 21.29 10.20
C ASP A 508 18.20 22.24 9.94
N GLU A 509 19.20 22.22 10.83
CA GLU A 509 20.42 23.02 10.73
C GLU A 509 21.28 22.61 9.52
N ASP A 510 21.24 21.34 9.10
CA ASP A 510 21.99 20.87 7.94
C ASP A 510 21.53 21.56 6.65
N PHE A 511 20.24 21.97 6.58
CA PHE A 511 19.69 22.70 5.44
C PHE A 511 20.18 24.14 5.29
N GLU A 512 20.92 24.68 6.29
CA GLU A 512 21.66 25.91 6.11
C GLU A 512 22.79 25.76 5.07
N HIS A 513 23.25 24.52 4.84
CA HIS A 513 24.27 24.17 3.84
C HIS A 513 23.69 23.63 2.52
N ALA A 514 22.38 23.58 2.38
CA ALA A 514 21.73 23.14 1.16
C ALA A 514 21.96 24.10 -0.01
N ALA A 515 21.96 23.58 -1.23
CA ALA A 515 21.74 24.38 -2.42
C ALA A 515 20.31 24.94 -2.39
N VAL A 516 20.14 26.18 -2.81
CA VAL A 516 18.83 26.85 -2.79
C VAL A 516 18.45 27.30 -4.20
N TYR A 517 17.25 26.93 -4.59
CA TYR A 517 16.62 27.32 -5.84
C TYR A 517 15.33 28.08 -5.57
N THR A 518 15.09 29.16 -6.33
CA THR A 518 13.76 29.78 -6.40
C THR A 518 13.02 29.27 -7.61
N ILE A 519 11.72 29.03 -7.45
CA ILE A 519 10.81 28.55 -8.50
C ILE A 519 9.68 29.56 -8.64
N ASP A 520 9.69 30.32 -9.74
CA ASP A 520 8.63 31.28 -10.05
C ASP A 520 7.54 30.58 -10.88
N LEU A 521 6.35 30.45 -10.31
CA LEU A 521 5.21 29.80 -10.93
C LEU A 521 4.52 30.73 -11.93
N PRO A 522 4.15 30.25 -13.12
CA PRO A 522 3.39 31.03 -14.09
C PRO A 522 1.98 31.37 -13.58
N GLU A 523 1.39 32.43 -14.11
CA GLU A 523 -0.04 32.70 -13.94
C GLU A 523 -0.85 31.65 -14.71
N ALA A 524 -1.29 30.63 -13.99
CA ALA A 524 -2.11 29.55 -14.54
C ALA A 524 -3.06 29.02 -13.47
N PRO A 525 -4.20 28.43 -13.85
CA PRO A 525 -5.03 27.68 -12.90
C PRO A 525 -4.19 26.62 -12.21
N VAL A 526 -4.40 26.43 -10.91
CA VAL A 526 -3.64 25.45 -10.09
C VAL A 526 -4.41 24.16 -9.84
N GLU A 527 -5.72 24.20 -10.05
CA GLU A 527 -6.61 23.04 -9.82
C GLU A 527 -6.21 21.86 -10.70
N GLY A 528 -6.13 20.66 -10.12
CA GLY A 528 -5.76 19.45 -10.81
C GLY A 528 -4.33 19.43 -11.38
N ARG A 529 -3.40 20.26 -10.85
CA ARG A 529 -2.04 20.38 -11.38
C ARG A 529 -0.97 20.11 -10.35
N LEU A 530 0.05 19.40 -10.79
CA LEU A 530 1.22 19.06 -9.98
C LEU A 530 2.46 19.78 -10.49
N LEU A 531 3.23 20.33 -9.57
CA LEU A 531 4.63 20.69 -9.80
C LEU A 531 5.43 19.38 -9.79
N ASN A 532 6.16 19.12 -10.86
CA ASN A 532 6.98 17.92 -11.01
C ASN A 532 8.44 18.32 -11.12
N ILE A 533 9.22 17.98 -10.10
CA ILE A 533 10.62 18.37 -9.92
C ILE A 533 11.50 17.14 -10.18
N ASP A 534 12.13 17.07 -11.34
CA ASP A 534 13.17 16.08 -11.62
C ASP A 534 14.51 16.61 -11.12
N TYR A 535 15.04 15.95 -10.10
CA TYR A 535 16.26 16.37 -9.44
C TYR A 535 17.14 15.18 -9.06
N ARG A 536 18.36 15.45 -8.69
CA ARG A 536 19.30 14.57 -8.02
C ARG A 536 19.80 15.27 -6.75
N GLY A 537 19.87 14.54 -5.65
CA GLY A 537 20.29 15.04 -4.35
C GLY A 537 20.10 14.00 -3.27
N ASP A 538 20.34 14.35 -2.01
CA ASP A 538 20.06 13.46 -0.87
C ASP A 538 18.63 13.66 -0.38
N VAL A 539 18.36 14.84 0.14
CA VAL A 539 17.03 15.25 0.64
C VAL A 539 16.65 16.59 0.03
N ALA A 540 15.44 16.69 -0.49
CA ALA A 540 14.86 17.94 -0.96
C ALA A 540 13.75 18.40 -0.01
N ARG A 541 13.70 19.71 0.26
CA ARG A 541 12.63 20.38 1.01
C ARG A 541 12.05 21.53 0.20
N LEU A 542 10.72 21.60 0.11
CA LEU A 542 9.98 22.63 -0.61
C LEU A 542 9.31 23.57 0.38
N TYR A 543 9.51 24.87 0.18
CA TYR A 543 8.99 25.92 1.05
C TYR A 543 8.08 26.87 0.27
N ALA A 544 7.01 27.32 0.91
CA ALA A 544 6.16 28.42 0.48
C ALA A 544 6.07 29.47 1.59
N ASN A 545 6.37 30.73 1.27
CA ASN A 545 6.38 31.83 2.24
C ASN A 545 7.23 31.52 3.50
N GLY A 546 8.35 30.82 3.34
CA GLY A 546 9.24 30.42 4.43
C GLY A 546 8.78 29.22 5.27
N GLN A 547 7.61 28.65 4.99
CA GLN A 547 7.08 27.47 5.67
C GLN A 547 7.39 26.21 4.85
N LEU A 548 7.87 25.13 5.51
CA LEU A 548 8.04 23.82 4.90
C LEU A 548 6.67 23.26 4.52
N ILE A 549 6.45 23.05 3.21
CA ILE A 549 5.18 22.51 2.69
C ILE A 549 5.28 21.06 2.30
N ASP A 550 6.49 20.59 1.89
CA ASP A 550 6.73 19.21 1.54
C ASP A 550 8.23 18.87 1.56
N ASP A 551 8.56 17.57 1.60
CA ASP A 551 9.94 17.07 1.57
C ASP A 551 10.02 15.72 0.85
N ASN A 552 11.21 15.35 0.41
CA ASN A 552 11.44 14.11 -0.33
C ASN A 552 12.83 13.54 -0.06
N PHE A 553 12.90 12.27 0.27
CA PHE A 553 14.14 11.48 0.24
C PHE A 553 14.32 10.96 -1.18
N TYR A 554 15.36 11.42 -1.87
CA TYR A 554 15.61 11.05 -3.25
C TYR A 554 15.76 9.53 -3.45
N TYR A 555 15.00 9.00 -4.40
CA TYR A 555 15.03 7.57 -4.78
C TYR A 555 14.96 7.37 -6.31
N GLY A 556 15.39 8.38 -7.08
CA GLY A 556 15.45 8.30 -8.55
C GLY A 556 14.14 8.64 -9.26
N ARG A 557 13.14 9.18 -8.54
CA ARG A 557 11.87 9.64 -9.11
C ARG A 557 11.68 11.13 -8.88
N PRO A 558 10.89 11.80 -9.73
CA PRO A 558 10.58 13.22 -9.52
C PRO A 558 9.87 13.45 -8.19
N PHE A 559 10.18 14.56 -7.54
CA PHE A 559 9.45 15.07 -6.40
C PHE A 559 8.23 15.85 -6.91
N GLN A 560 7.04 15.48 -6.49
CA GLN A 560 5.78 16.08 -6.94
C GLN A 560 5.12 16.85 -5.82
N TYR A 561 4.45 17.96 -6.15
CA TYR A 561 3.66 18.74 -5.20
C TYR A 561 2.37 19.28 -5.85
N ALA A 562 1.25 19.17 -5.15
CA ALA A 562 -0.05 19.63 -5.62
C ALA A 562 -0.20 21.15 -5.52
N LEU A 563 -0.29 21.83 -6.66
CA LEU A 563 -0.33 23.30 -6.70
C LEU A 563 -1.60 23.88 -6.05
N TRP A 564 -2.70 23.14 -5.99
CA TRP A 564 -3.93 23.58 -5.31
C TRP A 564 -3.82 23.59 -3.78
N ARG A 565 -2.78 22.99 -3.20
CA ARG A 565 -2.47 23.06 -1.76
C ARG A 565 -1.65 24.28 -1.37
N LEU A 566 -1.18 25.06 -2.33
CA LEU A 566 -0.39 26.25 -2.05
C LEU A 566 -1.21 27.33 -1.32
N PRO A 567 -0.58 28.09 -0.41
CA PRO A 567 -1.20 29.26 0.16
C PRO A 567 -1.72 30.21 -0.94
N LYS A 568 -2.89 30.79 -0.71
CA LYS A 568 -3.52 31.70 -1.68
C LYS A 568 -2.57 32.82 -2.09
N GLY A 569 -2.36 32.97 -3.40
CA GLY A 569 -1.49 34.01 -3.96
C GLY A 569 0.00 33.68 -3.93
N CYS A 570 0.41 32.54 -3.42
CA CYS A 570 1.81 32.12 -3.50
C CYS A 570 2.20 31.87 -4.97
N ARG A 571 3.26 32.54 -5.42
CA ARG A 571 3.79 32.46 -6.80
C ARG A 571 5.27 32.11 -6.85
N GLN A 572 5.95 32.16 -5.73
CA GLN A 572 7.35 31.81 -5.64
C GLN A 572 7.54 30.74 -4.54
N LEU A 573 8.26 29.69 -4.88
CA LEU A 573 8.65 28.62 -3.97
C LEU A 573 10.16 28.62 -3.80
N GLU A 574 10.61 28.11 -2.67
CA GLU A 574 12.01 27.85 -2.40
C GLU A 574 12.23 26.34 -2.29
N LEU A 575 13.18 25.82 -3.07
CA LEU A 575 13.58 24.42 -3.05
C LEU A 575 15.01 24.35 -2.48
N ARG A 576 15.17 23.62 -1.38
CA ARG A 576 16.47 23.34 -0.77
C ARG A 576 16.85 21.89 -1.01
N ILE A 577 18.05 21.65 -1.52
CA ILE A 577 18.55 20.31 -1.82
C ILE A 577 19.89 20.09 -1.12
N LEU A 578 19.94 19.06 -0.28
CA LEU A 578 21.21 18.56 0.25
C LEU A 578 21.87 17.66 -0.81
N PRO A 579 23.18 17.81 -1.07
CA PRO A 579 23.86 17.02 -2.08
C PRO A 579 24.04 15.55 -1.66
N LEU A 580 23.95 14.64 -2.62
CA LEU A 580 24.40 13.26 -2.45
C LEU A 580 25.89 13.22 -2.14
N GLN A 581 26.27 12.42 -1.19
CA GLN A 581 27.67 12.16 -0.84
C GLN A 581 28.13 10.84 -1.46
N LYS A 582 29.40 10.74 -1.70
CA LYS A 582 30.01 9.48 -2.14
C LYS A 582 29.94 8.43 -1.03
N ASP A 583 29.67 7.20 -1.38
CA ASP A 583 29.69 6.03 -0.48
C ASP A 583 28.79 6.19 0.76
N MET A 584 27.62 6.82 0.60
CA MET A 584 26.63 6.92 1.67
C MET A 584 26.17 5.53 2.12
N PRO A 585 26.01 5.28 3.43
CA PRO A 585 25.45 4.02 3.94
C PRO A 585 23.91 4.00 3.79
N VAL A 586 23.44 4.17 2.56
CA VAL A 586 22.04 4.27 2.17
C VAL A 586 21.78 3.36 0.97
N TYR A 587 20.70 2.59 1.02
CA TYR A 587 20.25 1.86 -0.15
C TYR A 587 19.48 2.77 -1.11
N PHE A 588 19.89 2.79 -2.36
CA PHE A 588 19.18 3.40 -3.48
C PHE A 588 18.75 2.33 -4.50
N PRO A 589 17.57 2.48 -5.14
CA PRO A 589 17.16 1.56 -6.19
C PRO A 589 18.02 1.74 -7.46
N ARG A 590 17.95 0.76 -8.36
CA ARG A 590 18.72 0.75 -9.62
C ARG A 590 18.48 2.00 -10.49
N GLU A 591 17.30 2.59 -10.39
CA GLU A 591 16.88 3.74 -11.17
C GLU A 591 17.47 5.06 -10.69
N ALA A 592 18.00 5.09 -9.48
CA ALA A 592 18.55 6.31 -8.90
C ALA A 592 19.92 6.65 -9.48
N ASP A 593 20.09 7.89 -9.90
CA ASP A 593 21.40 8.44 -10.23
C ASP A 593 22.13 8.82 -8.92
N THR A 594 23.07 7.96 -8.51
CA THR A 594 23.84 8.13 -7.27
C THR A 594 25.14 8.92 -7.43
N THR A 595 25.31 9.64 -8.54
CA THR A 595 26.42 10.57 -8.72
C THR A 595 26.41 11.64 -7.62
N SER A 596 27.55 11.87 -6.99
CA SER A 596 27.68 12.88 -5.91
C SER A 596 27.30 14.28 -6.37
N GLY A 597 26.79 15.07 -5.43
CA GLY A 597 26.34 16.44 -5.66
C GLY A 597 24.81 16.58 -5.74
N GLU A 598 24.36 17.72 -6.21
CA GLU A 598 22.94 18.00 -6.42
C GLU A 598 22.72 18.68 -7.79
N GLU A 599 21.54 18.49 -8.34
CA GLU A 599 21.15 19.06 -9.62
C GLU A 599 19.63 19.09 -9.74
N VAL A 600 19.09 20.20 -10.21
CA VAL A 600 17.71 20.26 -10.71
C VAL A 600 17.77 20.08 -12.22
N LYS A 601 17.32 18.91 -12.70
CA LYS A 601 17.35 18.55 -14.12
C LYS A 601 16.24 19.27 -14.89
N GLN A 602 15.03 19.25 -14.34
CA GLN A 602 13.85 19.87 -14.94
C GLN A 602 12.76 20.12 -13.91
N ILE A 603 12.01 21.22 -14.08
CA ILE A 603 10.75 21.44 -13.37
C ILE A 603 9.64 21.67 -14.40
N THR A 604 8.55 20.94 -14.27
CA THR A 604 7.38 21.04 -15.15
C THR A 604 6.10 21.12 -14.32
N ILE A 605 5.04 21.60 -14.93
CA ILE A 605 3.68 21.49 -14.40
C ILE A 605 2.94 20.45 -15.24
N ILE A 606 2.43 19.42 -14.58
CA ILE A 606 1.68 18.34 -15.21
C ILE A 606 0.25 18.32 -14.72
N ASN A 607 -0.66 17.76 -15.49
CA ASN A 607 -2.03 17.48 -15.05
C ASN A 607 -2.02 16.26 -14.10
N GLN A 608 -2.99 16.24 -13.17
CA GLN A 608 -3.22 15.14 -12.24
C GLN A 608 -3.63 13.86 -12.97
#